data_9da43485a72f9db4b622e05dfc09274f
#
_entry.id   9da43485a72f9db4b622e05dfc09274f
#
_cell.length_a   1.000
_cell.length_b   1.000
_cell.length_c   1.000
_cell.angle_alpha   90.00
_cell.angle_beta   90.00
_cell.angle_gamma   90.00
#
_symmetry.space_group_name_H-M   'P 1'
#
loop_
_entity.id
_entity.type
_entity.pdbx_description
1 polymer ?
#
loop_
_entity_poly.entity_id
_entity_poly.type
_entity_poly.pdbx_seq_one_letter_code
_entity_poly.pdbx_strand_id
1 'polypeptide(L)'
;MTSSKDVYRQALIRVLQAAYSGELAAGFAYAGHWRSVADPAERERIRTIEAEEWLHRQQVGDILIRLEAGPSRAREFAFSVIGRTLGPLCAISGWLAPMYGAGFLESRNIVEYEVAAELATMSGHVEIVECLLEMAEVEWEHERYFRERVQSHRLARFLPIWKTPPPKSEIRRNRRGLAA
;
A
#
# COMPACT_ATOMS: atom_id res chain seq x y z
N MET A 1 22.61 3.83 -26.46
CA MET A 1 22.69 3.01 -25.23
C MET A 1 21.83 3.69 -24.19
N THR A 2 20.86 3.00 -23.64
CA THR A 2 19.99 3.51 -22.56
C THR A 2 20.82 3.71 -21.31
N SER A 3 20.75 4.87 -20.67
CA SER A 3 21.48 5.15 -19.42
C SER A 3 20.97 4.25 -18.30
N SER A 4 21.82 3.88 -17.34
CA SER A 4 21.39 3.16 -16.13
C SER A 4 20.27 3.90 -15.39
N LYS A 5 20.32 5.24 -15.36
CA LYS A 5 19.26 6.08 -14.78
C LYS A 5 17.91 5.90 -15.49
N ASP A 6 17.91 5.77 -16.82
CA ASP A 6 16.68 5.56 -17.59
C ASP A 6 16.06 4.19 -17.27
N VAL A 7 16.90 3.16 -17.06
CA VAL A 7 16.42 1.83 -16.66
C VAL A 7 15.71 1.88 -15.29
N TYR A 8 16.34 2.57 -14.31
CA TYR A 8 15.73 2.75 -12.99
C TYR A 8 14.46 3.61 -13.03
N ARG A 9 14.47 4.69 -13.84
CA ARG A 9 13.27 5.50 -14.05
C ARG A 9 12.10 4.67 -14.63
N GLN A 10 12.36 3.82 -15.61
CA GLN A 10 11.34 2.95 -16.18
C GLN A 10 10.84 1.90 -15.17
N ALA A 11 11.71 1.38 -14.31
CA ALA A 11 11.33 0.48 -13.22
C ALA A 11 10.46 1.21 -12.20
N LEU A 12 10.84 2.41 -11.77
CA LEU A 12 10.08 3.28 -10.87
C LEU A 12 8.66 3.53 -11.42
N ILE A 13 8.54 3.95 -12.69
CA ILE A 13 7.24 4.19 -13.31
C ILE A 13 6.35 2.93 -13.25
N ARG A 14 6.90 1.75 -13.51
CA ARG A 14 6.13 0.50 -13.43
C ARG A 14 5.64 0.17 -12.03
N VAL A 15 6.48 0.39 -11.01
CA VAL A 15 6.10 0.22 -9.60
C VAL A 15 5.00 1.21 -9.23
N LEU A 16 5.18 2.49 -9.55
CA LEU A 16 4.17 3.52 -9.26
C LEU A 16 2.85 3.31 -10.00
N GLN A 17 2.88 2.78 -11.22
CA GLN A 17 1.65 2.39 -11.93
C GLN A 17 0.94 1.21 -11.27
N ALA A 18 1.68 0.29 -10.64
CA ALA A 18 1.11 -0.81 -9.88
C ALA A 18 0.49 -0.29 -8.58
N ALA A 19 1.24 0.51 -7.81
CA ALA A 19 0.76 1.18 -6.60
C ALA A 19 -0.52 1.99 -6.88
N TYR A 20 -0.50 2.88 -7.88
CA TYR A 20 -1.65 3.71 -8.25
C TYR A 20 -2.94 2.90 -8.47
N SER A 21 -2.83 1.75 -9.11
CA SER A 21 -3.97 0.85 -9.33
C SER A 21 -4.30 0.02 -8.09
N GLY A 22 -3.29 -0.33 -7.28
CA GLY A 22 -3.45 -0.98 -5.99
C GLY A 22 -4.31 -0.15 -5.04
N GLU A 23 -3.96 1.14 -4.88
CA GLU A 23 -4.71 2.08 -4.04
C GLU A 23 -6.17 2.26 -4.49
N LEU A 24 -6.44 2.18 -5.80
CA LEU A 24 -7.82 2.18 -6.31
C LEU A 24 -8.62 0.98 -5.81
N ALA A 25 -8.01 -0.20 -5.85
CA ALA A 25 -8.66 -1.42 -5.38
C ALA A 25 -8.82 -1.42 -3.85
N ALA A 26 -7.80 -0.96 -3.13
CA ALA A 26 -7.82 -0.81 -1.68
C ALA A 26 -8.92 0.14 -1.23
N GLY A 27 -9.03 1.34 -1.80
CA GLY A 27 -10.07 2.29 -1.47
C GLY A 27 -11.48 1.71 -1.62
N PHE A 28 -11.77 0.99 -2.72
CA PHE A 28 -13.05 0.31 -2.89
C PHE A 28 -13.27 -0.85 -1.90
N ALA A 29 -12.22 -1.63 -1.62
CA ALA A 29 -12.29 -2.73 -0.68
C ALA A 29 -12.56 -2.23 0.74
N TYR A 30 -11.83 -1.20 1.18
CA TYR A 30 -12.03 -0.59 2.51
C TYR A 30 -13.39 0.08 2.65
N ALA A 31 -13.93 0.69 1.59
CA ALA A 31 -15.29 1.22 1.59
C ALA A 31 -16.35 0.15 1.89
N GLY A 32 -16.15 -1.10 1.46
CA GLY A 32 -16.98 -2.23 1.86
C GLY A 32 -16.65 -2.77 3.24
N HIS A 33 -15.37 -2.83 3.58
CA HIS A 33 -14.87 -3.39 4.84
C HIS A 33 -15.41 -2.64 6.06
N TRP A 34 -15.19 -1.32 6.18
CA TRP A 34 -15.64 -0.58 7.36
C TRP A 34 -17.17 -0.58 7.54
N ARG A 35 -17.93 -0.68 6.43
CA ARG A 35 -19.40 -0.81 6.51
C ARG A 35 -19.85 -2.14 7.08
N SER A 36 -19.03 -3.19 6.98
CA SER A 36 -19.34 -4.54 7.49
C SER A 36 -18.91 -4.76 8.95
N VAL A 37 -18.08 -3.87 9.49
CA VAL A 37 -17.58 -3.99 10.86
C VAL A 37 -18.59 -3.45 11.86
N ALA A 38 -18.88 -4.25 12.90
CA ALA A 38 -19.87 -3.90 13.93
C ALA A 38 -19.31 -2.93 14.97
N ASP A 39 -18.05 -3.11 15.38
CA ASP A 39 -17.43 -2.27 16.40
C ASP A 39 -17.21 -0.84 15.87
N PRO A 40 -17.70 0.21 16.57
CA PRO A 40 -17.59 1.59 16.07
C PRO A 40 -16.16 2.10 15.98
N ALA A 41 -15.26 1.70 16.89
CA ALA A 41 -13.89 2.16 16.90
C ALA A 41 -13.09 1.51 15.75
N GLU A 42 -13.28 0.21 15.51
CA GLU A 42 -12.70 -0.48 14.36
C GLU A 42 -13.22 0.10 13.04
N ARG A 43 -14.54 0.35 12.96
CA ARG A 43 -15.17 0.96 11.79
C ARG A 43 -14.55 2.31 11.46
N GLU A 44 -14.38 3.17 12.44
CA GLU A 44 -13.79 4.50 12.23
C GLU A 44 -12.31 4.40 11.84
N ARG A 45 -11.55 3.48 12.45
CA ARG A 45 -10.14 3.29 12.05
C ARG A 45 -10.02 2.81 10.59
N ILE A 46 -10.83 1.83 10.19
CA ILE A 46 -10.80 1.33 8.80
C ILE A 46 -11.27 2.40 7.81
N ARG A 47 -12.23 3.24 8.21
CA ARG A 47 -12.65 4.40 7.41
C ARG A 47 -11.54 5.43 7.25
N THR A 48 -10.74 5.65 8.29
CA THR A 48 -9.54 6.50 8.21
C THR A 48 -8.53 5.91 7.24
N ILE A 49 -8.28 4.60 7.31
CA ILE A 49 -7.40 3.90 6.37
C ILE A 49 -7.92 4.07 4.92
N GLU A 50 -9.22 3.91 4.66
CA GLU A 50 -9.79 4.20 3.34
C GLU A 50 -9.41 5.59 2.83
N ALA A 51 -9.51 6.61 3.67
CA ALA A 51 -9.16 7.98 3.29
C ALA A 51 -7.65 8.15 3.03
N GLU A 52 -6.81 7.45 3.79
CA GLU A 52 -5.36 7.41 3.60
C GLU A 52 -4.99 6.75 2.26
N GLU A 53 -5.66 5.65 1.85
CA GLU A 53 -5.48 5.01 0.53
C GLU A 53 -5.81 5.95 -0.64
N TRP A 54 -6.91 6.70 -0.53
CA TRP A 54 -7.26 7.69 -1.56
C TRP A 54 -6.22 8.83 -1.63
N LEU A 55 -5.62 9.22 -0.50
CA LEU A 55 -4.53 10.19 -0.46
C LEU A 55 -3.26 9.62 -1.11
N HIS A 56 -2.88 8.38 -0.79
CA HIS A 56 -1.74 7.68 -1.43
C HIS A 56 -1.93 7.63 -2.94
N ARG A 57 -3.13 7.26 -3.40
CA ARG A 57 -3.43 7.26 -4.82
C ARG A 57 -3.21 8.62 -5.48
N GLN A 58 -3.65 9.70 -4.83
CA GLN A 58 -3.44 11.06 -5.34
C GLN A 58 -1.95 11.38 -5.41
N GLN A 59 -1.19 11.13 -4.34
CA GLN A 59 0.25 11.39 -4.26
C GLN A 59 1.02 10.61 -5.33
N VAL A 60 0.73 9.32 -5.51
CA VAL A 60 1.34 8.49 -6.57
C VAL A 60 0.99 9.03 -7.96
N GLY A 61 -0.25 9.50 -8.15
CA GLY A 61 -0.67 10.15 -9.40
C GLY A 61 0.14 11.41 -9.70
N ASP A 62 0.35 12.26 -8.71
CA ASP A 62 1.15 13.47 -8.83
C ASP A 62 2.63 13.16 -9.15
N ILE A 63 3.17 12.09 -8.53
CA ILE A 63 4.53 11.61 -8.83
C ILE A 63 4.61 11.12 -10.28
N LEU A 64 3.65 10.33 -10.75
CA LEU A 64 3.62 9.87 -12.13
C LEU A 64 3.60 11.04 -13.13
N ILE A 65 2.84 12.10 -12.86
CA ILE A 65 2.82 13.32 -13.69
C ILE A 65 4.19 13.99 -13.71
N ARG A 66 4.87 14.14 -12.56
CA ARG A 66 6.23 14.70 -12.48
C ARG A 66 7.25 13.87 -13.27
N LEU A 67 7.03 12.57 -13.36
CA LEU A 67 7.85 11.65 -14.16
C LEU A 67 7.46 11.62 -15.65
N GLU A 68 6.60 12.56 -16.10
CA GLU A 68 6.06 12.59 -17.47
C GLU A 68 5.44 11.25 -17.89
N ALA A 69 4.79 10.58 -16.93
CA ALA A 69 4.13 9.29 -17.10
C ALA A 69 2.66 9.41 -16.68
N GLY A 70 1.92 8.35 -16.90
CA GLY A 70 0.52 8.27 -16.48
C GLY A 70 0.16 6.88 -15.99
N PRO A 71 -1.03 6.72 -15.41
CA PRO A 71 -1.52 5.42 -14.97
C PRO A 71 -1.71 4.47 -16.15
N SER A 72 -1.56 3.18 -15.90
CA SER A 72 -1.83 2.13 -16.88
C SER A 72 -3.34 1.89 -16.99
N ARG A 73 -3.96 2.27 -18.10
CA ARG A 73 -5.41 2.11 -18.33
C ARG A 73 -5.89 0.66 -18.14
N ALA A 74 -5.09 -0.31 -18.59
CA ALA A 74 -5.44 -1.72 -18.45
C ALA A 74 -5.44 -2.15 -16.96
N ARG A 75 -4.43 -1.71 -16.17
CA ARG A 75 -4.39 -1.96 -14.71
C ARG A 75 -5.55 -1.26 -14.00
N GLU A 76 -5.80 0.01 -14.32
CA GLU A 76 -6.91 0.77 -13.74
C GLU A 76 -8.25 0.07 -13.93
N PHE A 77 -8.53 -0.43 -15.14
CA PHE A 77 -9.73 -1.21 -15.38
C PHE A 77 -9.78 -2.49 -14.55
N ALA A 78 -8.70 -3.28 -14.57
CA ALA A 78 -8.64 -4.55 -13.85
C ALA A 78 -8.79 -4.33 -12.32
N PHE A 79 -8.05 -3.38 -11.75
CA PHE A 79 -8.07 -3.11 -10.31
C PHE A 79 -9.35 -2.41 -9.84
N SER A 80 -10.00 -1.63 -10.72
CA SER A 80 -11.34 -1.12 -10.46
C SER A 80 -12.37 -2.27 -10.32
N VAL A 81 -12.30 -3.27 -11.19
CA VAL A 81 -13.17 -4.46 -11.09
C VAL A 81 -12.86 -5.24 -9.81
N ILE A 82 -11.57 -5.48 -9.52
CA ILE A 82 -11.13 -6.18 -8.31
C ILE A 82 -11.66 -5.47 -7.06
N GLY A 83 -11.39 -4.18 -6.90
CA GLY A 83 -11.78 -3.43 -5.70
C GLY A 83 -13.30 -3.38 -5.52
N ARG A 84 -14.05 -3.14 -6.61
CA ARG A 84 -15.51 -3.13 -6.59
C ARG A 84 -16.12 -4.51 -6.28
N THR A 85 -15.38 -5.58 -6.52
CA THR A 85 -15.79 -6.95 -6.14
C THR A 85 -15.42 -7.24 -4.68
N LEU A 86 -14.22 -6.83 -4.25
CA LEU A 86 -13.76 -7.04 -2.88
C LEU A 86 -14.62 -6.29 -1.85
N GLY A 87 -15.07 -5.08 -2.15
CA GLY A 87 -15.92 -4.31 -1.24
C GLY A 87 -17.16 -5.09 -0.76
N PRO A 88 -18.05 -5.58 -1.65
CA PRO A 88 -19.16 -6.44 -1.27
C PRO A 88 -18.74 -7.76 -0.61
N LEU A 89 -17.63 -8.37 -1.07
CA LEU A 89 -17.13 -9.61 -0.45
C LEU A 89 -16.71 -9.39 1.01
N CYS A 90 -16.13 -8.26 1.36
CA CYS A 90 -15.83 -7.92 2.75
C CYS A 90 -17.09 -7.94 3.62
N ALA A 91 -18.24 -7.50 3.08
CA ALA A 91 -19.48 -7.45 3.82
C ALA A 91 -20.06 -8.84 4.16
N ILE A 92 -19.78 -9.86 3.35
CA ILE A 92 -20.34 -11.22 3.49
C ILE A 92 -19.34 -12.26 4.00
N SER A 93 -18.04 -11.96 3.98
CA SER A 93 -16.98 -12.90 4.39
C SER A 93 -16.73 -12.94 5.91
N GLY A 94 -17.46 -12.15 6.67
CA GLY A 94 -17.31 -12.02 8.12
C GLY A 94 -16.13 -11.10 8.48
N TRP A 95 -15.83 -11.02 9.76
CA TRP A 95 -14.85 -10.08 10.30
C TRP A 95 -13.37 -10.45 9.97
N LEU A 96 -13.03 -11.74 10.10
CA LEU A 96 -11.63 -12.21 10.09
C LEU A 96 -10.98 -12.16 8.71
N ALA A 97 -11.72 -12.53 7.66
CA ALA A 97 -11.15 -12.62 6.32
C ALA A 97 -10.71 -11.26 5.75
N PRO A 98 -11.52 -10.18 5.84
CA PRO A 98 -11.08 -8.85 5.44
C PRO A 98 -9.92 -8.31 6.27
N MET A 99 -9.93 -8.48 7.60
CA MET A 99 -8.83 -8.07 8.49
C MET A 99 -7.52 -8.77 8.12
N TYR A 100 -7.57 -10.08 7.87
CA TYR A 100 -6.41 -10.86 7.47
C TYR A 100 -5.89 -10.45 6.09
N GLY A 101 -6.79 -10.32 5.11
CA GLY A 101 -6.43 -9.92 3.75
C GLY A 101 -5.82 -8.53 3.70
N ALA A 102 -6.40 -7.57 4.42
CA ALA A 102 -5.87 -6.22 4.55
C ALA A 102 -4.44 -6.24 5.11
N GLY A 103 -4.22 -6.78 6.30
CA GLY A 103 -2.89 -6.80 6.91
C GLY A 103 -1.83 -7.51 6.06
N PHE A 104 -2.21 -8.56 5.33
CA PHE A 104 -1.32 -9.22 4.38
C PHE A 104 -0.92 -8.29 3.22
N LEU A 105 -1.87 -7.54 2.67
CA LEU A 105 -1.62 -6.62 1.55
C LEU A 105 -0.76 -5.44 2.02
N GLU A 106 -1.07 -4.83 3.17
CA GLU A 106 -0.30 -3.72 3.73
C GLU A 106 1.16 -4.10 3.98
N SER A 107 1.42 -5.33 4.44
CA SER A 107 2.79 -5.82 4.59
C SER A 107 3.60 -5.82 3.28
N ARG A 108 2.93 -5.86 2.14
CA ARG A 108 3.55 -5.79 0.81
C ARG A 108 3.68 -4.37 0.30
N ASN A 109 2.71 -3.51 0.62
CA ASN A 109 2.72 -2.10 0.25
C ASN A 109 3.91 -1.37 0.89
N ILE A 110 4.26 -1.69 2.16
CA ILE A 110 5.48 -1.18 2.80
C ILE A 110 6.70 -1.39 1.90
N VAL A 111 6.91 -2.63 1.45
CA VAL A 111 8.06 -3.00 0.60
C VAL A 111 7.98 -2.34 -0.77
N GLU A 112 6.78 -2.20 -1.34
CA GLU A 112 6.57 -1.57 -2.64
C GLU A 112 7.00 -0.10 -2.61
N TYR A 113 6.64 0.65 -1.57
CA TYR A 113 7.04 2.05 -1.40
C TYR A 113 8.53 2.21 -1.05
N GLU A 114 9.12 1.29 -0.26
CA GLU A 114 10.57 1.26 -0.03
C GLU A 114 11.34 1.06 -1.34
N VAL A 115 10.94 0.09 -2.16
CA VAL A 115 11.52 -0.17 -3.49
C VAL A 115 11.34 1.03 -4.43
N ALA A 116 10.17 1.68 -4.41
CA ALA A 116 9.95 2.89 -5.18
C ALA A 116 10.90 4.02 -4.77
N ALA A 117 11.14 4.21 -3.46
CA ALA A 117 12.08 5.20 -2.93
C ALA A 117 13.54 4.92 -3.34
N GLU A 118 13.95 3.64 -3.35
CA GLU A 118 15.26 3.23 -3.85
C GLU A 118 15.42 3.53 -5.35
N LEU A 119 14.43 3.14 -6.16
CA LEU A 119 14.43 3.39 -7.60
C LEU A 119 14.41 4.90 -7.92
N ALA A 120 13.71 5.70 -7.14
CA ALA A 120 13.70 7.15 -7.23
C ALA A 120 15.11 7.71 -6.99
N THR A 121 15.80 7.24 -5.95
CA THR A 121 17.19 7.62 -5.66
C THR A 121 18.14 7.23 -6.80
N MET A 122 18.05 5.99 -7.29
CA MET A 122 18.91 5.47 -8.35
C MET A 122 18.68 6.14 -9.70
N SER A 123 17.46 6.63 -9.96
CA SER A 123 17.11 7.37 -11.17
C SER A 123 17.39 8.87 -11.09
N GLY A 124 17.75 9.38 -9.88
CA GLY A 124 18.08 10.78 -9.65
C GLY A 124 16.89 11.65 -9.25
N HIS A 125 15.72 11.07 -8.97
CA HIS A 125 14.51 11.76 -8.54
C HIS A 125 14.41 11.81 -7.01
N VAL A 126 15.40 12.44 -6.36
CA VAL A 126 15.51 12.46 -4.89
C VAL A 126 14.41 13.28 -4.21
N GLU A 127 13.79 14.20 -4.94
CA GLU A 127 12.72 15.09 -4.46
C GLU A 127 11.40 14.35 -4.11
N ILE A 128 11.19 13.15 -4.66
CA ILE A 128 9.99 12.36 -4.38
C ILE A 128 10.22 11.29 -3.31
N VAL A 129 11.46 11.06 -2.91
CA VAL A 129 11.82 9.94 -2.01
C VAL A 129 11.18 10.09 -0.64
N GLU A 130 11.15 11.31 -0.09
CA GLU A 130 10.55 11.55 1.23
C GLU A 130 9.07 11.19 1.24
N CYS A 131 8.31 11.60 0.23
CA CYS A 131 6.90 11.27 0.08
C CYS A 131 6.66 9.74 0.01
N LEU A 132 7.51 9.01 -0.72
CA LEU A 132 7.42 7.54 -0.82
C LEU A 132 7.71 6.85 0.52
N LEU A 133 8.68 7.35 1.30
CA LEU A 133 8.98 6.81 2.62
C LEU A 133 7.89 7.14 3.65
N GLU A 134 7.26 8.32 3.57
CA GLU A 134 6.10 8.66 4.39
C GLU A 134 4.93 7.71 4.10
N MET A 135 4.65 7.40 2.84
CA MET A 135 3.64 6.39 2.48
C MET A 135 4.00 5.02 3.06
N ALA A 136 5.26 4.55 2.93
CA ALA A 136 5.69 3.29 3.55
C ALA A 136 5.48 3.27 5.08
N GLU A 137 5.69 4.39 5.77
CA GLU A 137 5.45 4.52 7.20
C GLU A 137 3.96 4.45 7.57
N VAL A 138 3.09 4.98 6.72
CA VAL A 138 1.63 4.88 6.89
C VAL A 138 1.17 3.44 6.67
N GLU A 139 1.65 2.77 5.62
CA GLU A 139 1.38 1.34 5.37
C GLU A 139 1.83 0.46 6.54
N TRP A 140 2.95 0.82 7.19
CA TRP A 140 3.41 0.12 8.39
C TRP A 140 2.42 0.25 9.56
N GLU A 141 1.80 1.42 9.74
CA GLU A 141 0.77 1.63 10.76
C GLU A 141 -0.53 0.87 10.43
N HIS A 142 -0.90 0.79 9.14
CA HIS A 142 -2.04 -0.01 8.68
C HIS A 142 -1.78 -1.50 8.98
N GLU A 143 -0.64 -2.02 8.55
CA GLU A 143 -0.23 -3.40 8.76
C GLU A 143 -0.25 -3.77 10.24
N ARG A 144 0.35 -2.93 11.09
CA ARG A 144 0.38 -3.14 12.53
C ARG A 144 -1.02 -3.25 13.13
N TYR A 145 -1.90 -2.33 12.74
CA TYR A 145 -3.29 -2.34 13.19
C TYR A 145 -3.99 -3.66 12.82
N PHE A 146 -3.93 -4.09 11.58
CA PHE A 146 -4.57 -5.31 11.14
C PHE A 146 -3.94 -6.56 11.76
N ARG A 147 -2.62 -6.60 11.89
CA ARG A 147 -1.89 -7.68 12.56
C ARG A 147 -2.37 -7.85 14.00
N GLU A 148 -2.41 -6.77 14.78
CA GLU A 148 -2.86 -6.79 16.18
C GLU A 148 -4.32 -7.30 16.28
N ARG A 149 -5.20 -6.86 15.39
CA ARG A 149 -6.60 -7.31 15.34
C ARG A 149 -6.69 -8.80 15.00
N VAL A 150 -6.00 -9.25 13.95
CA VAL A 150 -5.99 -10.68 13.57
C VAL A 150 -5.42 -11.55 14.68
N GLN A 151 -4.29 -11.15 15.29
CA GLN A 151 -3.65 -11.92 16.36
C GLN A 151 -4.51 -12.03 17.62
N SER A 152 -5.36 -11.06 17.91
CA SER A 152 -6.30 -11.11 19.04
C SER A 152 -7.47 -12.05 18.80
N HIS A 153 -7.73 -12.49 17.57
CA HIS A 153 -8.86 -13.33 17.23
C HIS A 153 -8.59 -14.80 17.61
N ARG A 154 -9.60 -15.48 18.18
CA ARG A 154 -9.51 -16.88 18.65
C ARG A 154 -9.04 -17.90 17.59
N LEU A 155 -9.29 -17.62 16.32
CA LEU A 155 -8.88 -18.47 15.19
C LEU A 155 -7.47 -18.17 14.68
N ALA A 156 -6.82 -17.11 15.16
CA ALA A 156 -5.46 -16.74 14.71
C ALA A 156 -4.46 -17.89 14.87
N ARG A 157 -4.59 -18.71 15.92
CA ARG A 157 -3.74 -19.89 16.16
C ARG A 157 -3.75 -20.94 15.04
N PHE A 158 -4.72 -20.88 14.15
CA PHE A 158 -4.85 -21.82 13.03
C PHE A 158 -4.46 -21.19 11.69
N LEU A 159 -4.09 -19.89 11.67
CA LEU A 159 -3.77 -19.15 10.46
C LEU A 159 -2.25 -18.92 10.37
N PRO A 160 -1.65 -19.13 9.20
CA PRO A 160 -0.29 -18.69 8.96
C PRO A 160 -0.26 -17.15 8.91
N ILE A 161 0.21 -16.51 9.97
CA ILE A 161 0.39 -15.05 9.96
C ILE A 161 1.57 -14.71 9.06
N TRP A 162 1.40 -13.69 8.23
CA TRP A 162 2.46 -13.18 7.35
C TRP A 162 3.65 -12.67 8.16
N LYS A 163 4.82 -12.59 7.52
CA LYS A 163 6.06 -12.15 8.16
C LYS A 163 5.89 -10.73 8.72
N THR A 164 6.30 -10.53 9.98
CA THR A 164 6.31 -9.20 10.60
C THR A 164 7.27 -8.28 9.87
N PRO A 165 6.84 -7.09 9.44
CA PRO A 165 7.73 -6.09 8.87
C PRO A 165 8.83 -5.70 9.87
N PRO A 166 9.98 -5.22 9.40
CA PRO A 166 10.98 -4.59 10.25
C PRO A 166 10.38 -3.42 11.03
N PRO A 167 11.00 -3.00 12.15
CA PRO A 167 10.54 -1.82 12.88
C PRO A 167 10.42 -0.60 11.98
N LYS A 168 9.39 0.23 12.18
CA LYS A 168 9.13 1.46 11.40
C LYS A 168 10.37 2.34 11.24
N SER A 169 11.22 2.42 12.28
CA SER A 169 12.48 3.17 12.27
C SER A 169 13.49 2.68 11.22
N GLU A 170 13.32 1.46 10.69
CA GLU A 170 14.21 0.91 9.66
C GLU A 170 13.86 1.39 8.25
N ILE A 171 12.62 1.77 8.00
CA ILE A 171 12.17 2.32 6.71
C ILE A 171 13.08 3.48 6.27
N ARG A 172 13.44 4.36 7.19
CA ARG A 172 14.36 5.49 6.89
C ARG A 172 15.83 5.16 7.06
N ARG A 173 16.19 4.12 7.84
CA ARG A 173 17.57 3.77 8.15
C ARG A 173 18.29 3.09 6.98
N ASN A 174 17.62 2.22 6.26
CA ASN A 174 18.17 1.50 5.11
C ASN A 174 18.71 2.45 4.03
N ARG A 175 18.20 3.69 3.99
CA ARG A 175 18.63 4.73 3.07
C ARG A 175 19.97 5.38 3.43
N ARG A 176 20.33 5.48 4.73
CA ARG A 176 21.60 6.12 5.13
C ARG A 176 22.83 5.35 4.66
N GLY A 177 22.68 4.06 4.36
CA GLY A 177 23.72 3.22 3.78
C GLY A 177 23.87 3.32 2.25
N LEU A 178 22.90 3.91 1.54
CA LEU A 178 22.95 4.07 0.07
C LEU A 178 23.43 5.47 -0.36
N ALA A 179 23.53 6.41 0.58
CA ALA A 179 23.98 7.78 0.33
C ALA A 179 25.46 8.02 0.73
N ALA A 180 26.16 6.99 1.19
CA ALA A 180 27.58 6.96 1.53
C ALA A 180 28.36 6.13 0.51
#